data_bb0d18fabf6afd502d3a013de5f502bb
#
_entry.id   bb0d18fabf6afd502d3a013de5f502bb
#
_cell.length_a   1.000
_cell.length_b   1.000
_cell.length_c   1.000
_cell.angle_alpha   90.00
_cell.angle_beta   90.00
_cell.angle_gamma   90.00
#
_symmetry.space_group_name_H-M   'P 1'
#
loop_
_entity.id
_entity.type
_entity.pdbx_description
1 polymer ?
#
loop_
_entity_poly.entity_id
_entity_poly.type
_entity_poly.pdbx_seq_one_letter_code
_entity_poly.pdbx_strand_id
1 'polypeptide(L)'
;VDVQPTFCEGGALPVTGGNAVAEAVAAYVDAHRDEYQLIVTTQDWHIDPGAHFSETPDFVDTWPPHGVAGTDEAELHPALANVNADVTVKKGQYEAAYSGFEGTTEDGKTLEEALRAAGVTEVDVVGLAESHCVACTAVDAVRAGFPTRVLRELTAPVSEELGAQAREWMMSEGVLLV
;
A
#
# COMPACT_ATOMS: atom_id res chain seq x y z
N VAL A 1 0.15 -3.23 -1.50
CA VAL A 1 0.03 -1.80 -1.15
C VAL A 1 1.31 -1.08 -1.55
N ASP A 2 1.22 -0.07 -2.39
CA ASP A 2 2.23 0.96 -2.73
C ASP A 2 3.65 0.44 -2.97
N VAL A 3 3.78 -0.69 -3.67
CA VAL A 3 5.08 -1.23 -4.04
C VAL A 3 5.59 -0.46 -5.27
N GLN A 4 6.14 0.71 -5.00
CA GLN A 4 6.54 1.72 -5.98
C GLN A 4 8.00 2.13 -5.75
N PRO A 5 8.77 2.48 -6.81
CA PRO A 5 10.15 2.93 -6.67
C PRO A 5 10.32 4.10 -5.70
N THR A 6 9.36 5.01 -5.62
CA THR A 6 9.39 6.15 -4.68
C THR A 6 9.61 5.74 -3.22
N PHE A 7 9.13 4.55 -2.81
CA PHE A 7 9.24 3.99 -1.47
C PHE A 7 10.36 2.94 -1.32
N CYS A 8 11.14 2.72 -2.36
CA CYS A 8 12.26 1.78 -2.33
C CYS A 8 13.59 2.52 -2.24
N GLU A 9 14.67 1.80 -1.95
CA GLU A 9 16.00 2.39 -1.92
C GLU A 9 16.34 3.04 -3.27
N GLY A 10 16.75 4.28 -3.23
CA GLY A 10 17.00 5.13 -4.41
C GLY A 10 15.82 6.02 -4.81
N GLY A 11 14.64 5.83 -4.24
CA GLY A 11 13.47 6.67 -4.45
C GLY A 11 13.43 7.92 -3.56
N ALA A 12 12.41 8.74 -3.74
CA ALA A 12 12.27 10.03 -3.05
C ALA A 12 11.96 9.90 -1.55
N LEU A 13 11.27 8.83 -1.13
CA LEU A 13 10.92 8.57 0.28
C LEU A 13 11.23 7.10 0.63
N PRO A 14 12.52 6.73 0.68
CA PRO A 14 12.92 5.32 0.70
C PRO A 14 12.63 4.66 2.05
N VAL A 15 12.15 3.42 1.96
CA VAL A 15 12.05 2.48 3.08
C VAL A 15 13.19 1.47 2.94
N THR A 16 13.95 1.26 4.01
CA THR A 16 15.01 0.23 4.02
C THR A 16 14.38 -1.15 3.82
N GLY A 17 14.87 -1.88 2.84
CA GLY A 17 14.32 -3.19 2.45
C GLY A 17 13.18 -3.11 1.44
N GLY A 18 12.83 -1.92 0.94
CA GLY A 18 11.74 -1.73 -0.03
C GLY A 18 11.91 -2.53 -1.31
N ASN A 19 13.12 -2.53 -1.88
CA ASN A 19 13.42 -3.35 -3.08
C ASN A 19 13.28 -4.86 -2.79
N ALA A 20 13.75 -5.32 -1.63
CA ALA A 20 13.60 -6.72 -1.24
C ALA A 20 12.13 -7.11 -1.04
N VAL A 21 11.31 -6.23 -0.46
CA VAL A 21 9.86 -6.43 -0.34
C VAL A 21 9.23 -6.53 -1.74
N ALA A 22 9.61 -5.67 -2.68
CA ALA A 22 9.06 -5.71 -4.05
C ALA A 22 9.34 -7.06 -4.73
N GLU A 23 10.56 -7.58 -4.61
CA GLU A 23 10.93 -8.89 -5.15
C GLU A 23 10.19 -10.04 -4.45
N ALA A 24 10.09 -9.99 -3.11
CA ALA A 24 9.40 -11.00 -2.33
C ALA A 24 7.89 -11.03 -2.61
N VAL A 25 7.25 -9.87 -2.72
CA VAL A 25 5.83 -9.75 -3.10
C VAL A 25 5.58 -10.31 -4.48
N ALA A 26 6.43 -9.98 -5.47
CA ALA A 26 6.30 -10.51 -6.82
C ALA A 26 6.40 -12.05 -6.85
N ALA A 27 7.39 -12.61 -6.15
CA ALA A 27 7.57 -14.07 -6.05
C ALA A 27 6.41 -14.74 -5.32
N TYR A 28 5.91 -14.13 -4.25
CA TYR A 28 4.77 -14.65 -3.50
C TYR A 28 3.50 -14.69 -4.36
N VAL A 29 3.19 -13.58 -5.04
CA VAL A 29 1.99 -13.52 -5.89
C VAL A 29 2.08 -14.53 -7.03
N ASP A 30 3.23 -14.70 -7.66
CA ASP A 30 3.43 -15.69 -8.72
C ASP A 30 3.18 -17.11 -8.21
N ALA A 31 3.70 -17.44 -7.03
CA ALA A 31 3.56 -18.77 -6.42
C ALA A 31 2.14 -19.09 -5.93
N HIS A 32 1.37 -18.07 -5.52
CA HIS A 32 0.07 -18.22 -4.84
C HIS A 32 -1.10 -17.62 -5.63
N ARG A 33 -0.90 -17.25 -6.90
CA ARG A 33 -1.93 -16.56 -7.71
C ARG A 33 -3.28 -17.27 -7.70
N ASP A 34 -3.26 -18.59 -7.79
CA ASP A 34 -4.48 -19.41 -7.86
C ASP A 34 -5.21 -19.54 -6.51
N GLU A 35 -4.59 -19.12 -5.41
CA GLU A 35 -5.20 -19.12 -4.07
C GLU A 35 -6.03 -17.83 -3.83
N TYR A 36 -5.83 -16.80 -4.65
CA TYR A 36 -6.49 -15.52 -4.53
C TYR A 36 -7.52 -15.30 -5.63
N GLN A 37 -8.72 -14.92 -5.22
CA GLN A 37 -9.81 -14.55 -6.12
C GLN A 37 -9.54 -13.24 -6.86
N LEU A 38 -8.85 -12.30 -6.19
CA LEU A 38 -8.56 -10.97 -6.71
C LEU A 38 -7.17 -10.52 -6.24
N ILE A 39 -6.38 -10.02 -7.17
CA ILE A 39 -5.12 -9.32 -6.88
C ILE A 39 -5.34 -7.83 -7.13
N VAL A 40 -5.12 -7.03 -6.10
CA VAL A 40 -5.24 -5.58 -6.16
C VAL A 40 -3.88 -4.93 -5.91
N THR A 41 -3.53 -3.94 -6.73
CA THR A 41 -2.41 -3.04 -6.47
C THR A 41 -2.94 -1.67 -6.07
N THR A 42 -2.25 -1.01 -5.15
CA THR A 42 -2.49 0.41 -4.82
C THR A 42 -1.26 1.24 -5.15
N GLN A 43 -1.45 2.49 -5.48
CA GLN A 43 -0.38 3.44 -5.78
C GLN A 43 -0.72 4.82 -5.21
N ASP A 44 0.29 5.46 -4.59
CA ASP A 44 0.29 6.92 -4.47
C ASP A 44 0.41 7.54 -5.85
N TRP A 45 -0.49 8.48 -6.15
CA TRP A 45 -0.56 9.13 -7.45
C TRP A 45 -0.83 10.63 -7.26
N HIS A 46 0.15 11.31 -6.66
CA HIS A 46 0.00 12.70 -6.26
C HIS A 46 0.09 13.66 -7.44
N ILE A 47 -0.97 14.41 -7.66
CA ILE A 47 -1.04 15.49 -8.67
C ILE A 47 -0.80 16.83 -7.98
N ASP A 48 -1.62 17.15 -7.00
CA ASP A 48 -1.50 18.31 -6.11
C ASP A 48 -2.09 17.96 -4.74
N PRO A 49 -1.33 17.26 -3.87
CA PRO A 49 -1.83 16.84 -2.58
C PRO A 49 -1.79 17.95 -1.52
N GLY A 50 -1.61 19.21 -1.93
CA GLY A 50 -1.62 20.37 -1.05
C GLY A 50 -0.54 20.30 0.05
N ALA A 51 -0.96 20.51 1.29
CA ALA A 51 -0.07 20.54 2.44
C ALA A 51 0.60 19.20 2.80
N HIS A 52 0.23 18.10 2.13
CA HIS A 52 0.92 16.82 2.28
C HIS A 52 2.37 16.89 1.83
N PHE A 53 2.68 17.71 0.82
CA PHE A 53 4.03 18.01 0.39
C PHE A 53 4.58 19.25 1.07
N SER A 54 5.82 19.18 1.53
CA SER A 54 6.52 20.30 2.17
C SER A 54 7.99 20.33 1.79
N GLU A 55 8.54 21.52 1.61
CA GLU A 55 9.99 21.73 1.46
C GLU A 55 10.74 21.55 2.80
N THR A 56 10.01 21.63 3.92
CA THR A 56 10.51 21.42 5.28
C THR A 56 9.60 20.42 6.00
N PRO A 57 9.59 19.13 5.57
CA PRO A 57 8.67 18.13 6.09
C PRO A 57 8.98 17.82 7.56
N ASP A 58 7.92 17.57 8.33
CA ASP A 58 8.03 17.07 9.71
C ASP A 58 8.12 15.53 9.78
N PHE A 59 7.89 14.83 8.67
CA PHE A 59 7.86 13.37 8.56
C PHE A 59 6.83 12.70 9.48
N VAL A 60 5.77 13.42 9.81
CA VAL A 60 4.59 12.95 10.54
C VAL A 60 3.34 13.17 9.70
N ASP A 61 3.05 14.42 9.37
CA ASP A 61 1.90 14.82 8.58
C ASP A 61 2.31 15.37 7.20
N THR A 62 3.57 15.81 7.07
CA THR A 62 4.11 16.40 5.85
C THR A 62 5.36 15.67 5.37
N TRP A 63 5.48 15.55 4.06
CA TRP A 63 6.50 14.74 3.40
C TRP A 63 7.16 15.49 2.25
N PRO A 64 8.40 15.13 1.87
CA PRO A 64 8.96 15.61 0.61
C PRO A 64 8.13 15.09 -0.57
N PRO A 65 8.15 15.74 -1.74
CA PRO A 65 7.48 15.23 -2.93
C PRO A 65 7.88 13.77 -3.22
N HIS A 66 6.88 12.91 -3.32
CA HIS A 66 7.00 11.48 -3.60
C HIS A 66 5.77 10.99 -4.35
N GLY A 67 5.84 9.86 -5.03
CA GLY A 67 4.70 9.30 -5.75
C GLY A 67 4.05 10.29 -6.72
N VAL A 68 4.85 11.17 -7.34
CA VAL A 68 4.35 12.23 -8.20
C VAL A 68 3.79 11.62 -9.49
N ALA A 69 2.54 11.91 -9.78
CA ALA A 69 1.82 11.38 -10.93
C ALA A 69 2.58 11.60 -12.25
N GLY A 70 2.67 10.54 -13.06
CA GLY A 70 3.34 10.60 -14.37
C GLY A 70 4.87 10.49 -14.30
N THR A 71 5.44 10.20 -13.13
CA THR A 71 6.88 9.88 -13.00
C THR A 71 7.09 8.38 -12.86
N ASP A 72 8.28 7.91 -13.22
CA ASP A 72 8.65 6.48 -13.07
C ASP A 72 8.58 6.04 -11.60
N GLU A 73 8.80 6.94 -10.65
CA GLU A 73 8.71 6.66 -9.21
C GLU A 73 7.28 6.39 -8.73
N ALA A 74 6.26 6.91 -9.42
CA ALA A 74 4.85 6.66 -9.10
C ALA A 74 4.31 5.37 -9.75
N GLU A 75 5.03 4.79 -10.70
CA GLU A 75 4.65 3.51 -11.29
C GLU A 75 4.86 2.35 -10.29
N LEU A 76 4.31 1.19 -10.61
CA LEU A 76 4.61 -0.01 -9.82
C LEU A 76 6.10 -0.39 -9.97
N HIS A 77 6.68 -0.91 -8.91
CA HIS A 77 8.08 -1.35 -8.94
C HIS A 77 8.31 -2.37 -10.08
N PRO A 78 9.43 -2.30 -10.82
CA PRO A 78 9.72 -3.18 -11.95
C PRO A 78 9.62 -4.68 -11.64
N ALA A 79 9.91 -5.11 -10.41
CA ALA A 79 9.73 -6.49 -9.98
C ALA A 79 8.28 -6.98 -10.15
N LEU A 80 7.30 -6.08 -10.09
CA LEU A 80 5.89 -6.40 -10.25
C LEU A 80 5.42 -6.40 -11.73
N ALA A 81 6.31 -6.24 -12.69
CA ALA A 81 5.95 -6.18 -14.12
C ALA A 81 5.14 -7.40 -14.61
N ASN A 82 5.34 -8.55 -14.00
CA ASN A 82 4.61 -9.79 -14.33
C ASN A 82 3.44 -10.08 -13.36
N VAL A 83 3.23 -9.23 -12.36
CA VAL A 83 2.06 -9.33 -11.49
C VAL A 83 0.87 -8.78 -12.27
N ASN A 84 0.01 -9.69 -12.73
CA ASN A 84 -1.22 -9.33 -13.41
C ASN A 84 -2.28 -9.00 -12.36
N ALA A 85 -2.29 -7.75 -11.89
CA ALA A 85 -3.31 -7.26 -10.99
C ALA A 85 -4.67 -7.21 -11.71
N ASP A 86 -5.72 -7.66 -11.04
CA ASP A 86 -7.09 -7.60 -11.55
C ASP A 86 -7.66 -6.20 -11.40
N VAL A 87 -7.21 -5.48 -10.37
CA VAL A 87 -7.64 -4.12 -10.04
C VAL A 87 -6.44 -3.28 -9.64
N THR A 88 -6.39 -2.05 -10.12
CA THR A 88 -5.44 -1.03 -9.68
C THR A 88 -6.19 0.14 -9.09
N VAL A 89 -5.77 0.56 -7.90
CA VAL A 89 -6.32 1.69 -7.16
C VAL A 89 -5.26 2.78 -7.07
N LYS A 90 -5.62 4.00 -7.41
CA LYS A 90 -4.77 5.20 -7.24
C LYS A 90 -5.35 6.08 -6.16
N LYS A 91 -4.48 6.60 -5.29
CA LYS A 91 -4.88 7.44 -4.15
C LYS A 91 -4.03 8.69 -4.02
N GLY A 92 -4.51 9.65 -3.25
CA GLY A 92 -3.76 10.84 -2.91
C GLY A 92 -3.58 11.84 -4.05
N GLN A 93 -4.47 11.87 -5.05
CA GLN A 93 -4.34 12.77 -6.20
C GLN A 93 -4.31 14.24 -5.79
N TYR A 94 -5.20 14.65 -4.87
CA TYR A 94 -5.41 16.03 -4.47
C TYR A 94 -5.46 16.25 -2.96
N GLU A 95 -5.16 15.22 -2.19
CA GLU A 95 -5.14 15.25 -0.73
C GLU A 95 -4.19 14.18 -0.19
N ALA A 96 -3.87 14.23 1.10
CA ALA A 96 -3.16 13.14 1.75
C ALA A 96 -4.04 11.88 1.78
N ALA A 97 -3.48 10.73 1.43
CA ALA A 97 -4.15 9.45 1.52
C ALA A 97 -3.14 8.35 1.86
N TYR A 98 -3.45 7.55 2.88
CA TYR A 98 -2.60 6.44 3.31
C TYR A 98 -3.23 5.09 2.97
N SER A 99 -4.53 4.94 3.22
CA SER A 99 -5.25 3.69 2.97
C SER A 99 -5.61 3.51 1.50
N GLY A 100 -5.49 2.27 1.00
CA GLY A 100 -6.03 1.91 -0.31
C GLY A 100 -7.54 2.14 -0.42
N PHE A 101 -8.26 2.18 0.71
CA PHE A 101 -9.70 2.46 0.74
C PHE A 101 -10.04 3.94 0.49
N GLU A 102 -9.07 4.83 0.54
CA GLU A 102 -9.23 6.25 0.18
C GLU A 102 -9.05 6.50 -1.33
N GLY A 103 -8.61 5.49 -2.07
CA GLY A 103 -8.37 5.59 -3.51
C GLY A 103 -9.53 5.08 -4.36
N THR A 104 -9.35 5.25 -5.66
CA THR A 104 -10.31 4.80 -6.67
C THR A 104 -9.62 4.07 -7.81
N THR A 105 -10.37 3.20 -8.46
CA THR A 105 -10.00 2.57 -9.73
C THR A 105 -10.14 3.55 -10.89
N GLU A 106 -9.65 3.18 -12.07
CA GLU A 106 -9.78 4.03 -13.27
C GLU A 106 -11.23 4.31 -13.65
N ASP A 107 -12.14 3.36 -13.41
CA ASP A 107 -13.59 3.53 -13.63
C ASP A 107 -14.32 4.18 -12.44
N GLY A 108 -13.58 4.70 -11.47
CA GLY A 108 -14.10 5.52 -10.37
C GLY A 108 -14.70 4.75 -9.20
N LYS A 109 -14.54 3.43 -9.14
CA LYS A 109 -14.99 2.61 -8.00
C LYS A 109 -14.02 2.71 -6.84
N THR A 110 -14.54 2.63 -5.63
CA THR A 110 -13.71 2.47 -4.43
C THR A 110 -13.13 1.04 -4.34
N LEU A 111 -12.07 0.87 -3.54
CA LEU A 111 -11.52 -0.46 -3.26
C LEU A 111 -12.59 -1.37 -2.64
N GLU A 112 -13.39 -0.86 -1.70
CA GLU A 112 -14.46 -1.63 -1.08
C GLU A 112 -15.48 -2.14 -2.12
N GLU A 113 -15.92 -1.29 -3.03
CA GLU A 113 -16.84 -1.67 -4.11
C GLU A 113 -16.25 -2.77 -5.00
N ALA A 114 -14.95 -2.66 -5.34
CA ALA A 114 -14.26 -3.66 -6.14
C ALA A 114 -14.17 -5.01 -5.43
N LEU A 115 -13.80 -5.02 -4.14
CA LEU A 115 -13.72 -6.24 -3.32
C LEU A 115 -15.10 -6.91 -3.19
N ARG A 116 -16.16 -6.15 -2.90
CA ARG A 116 -17.52 -6.68 -2.77
C ARG A 116 -18.07 -7.20 -4.08
N ALA A 117 -17.83 -6.49 -5.18
CA ALA A 117 -18.27 -6.93 -6.52
C ALA A 117 -17.62 -8.26 -6.94
N ALA A 118 -16.38 -8.51 -6.52
CA ALA A 118 -15.68 -9.75 -6.77
C ALA A 118 -16.07 -10.88 -5.78
N GLY A 119 -16.89 -10.58 -4.75
CA GLY A 119 -17.28 -11.56 -3.73
C GLY A 119 -16.15 -11.95 -2.78
N VAL A 120 -15.17 -11.05 -2.58
CA VAL A 120 -14.06 -11.25 -1.64
C VAL A 120 -14.60 -11.40 -0.22
N THR A 121 -14.11 -12.38 0.51
CA THR A 121 -14.55 -12.69 1.88
C THR A 121 -13.48 -12.41 2.93
N GLU A 122 -12.21 -12.35 2.56
CA GLU A 122 -11.07 -12.06 3.42
C GLU A 122 -9.95 -11.39 2.63
N VAL A 123 -9.05 -10.67 3.28
CA VAL A 123 -8.01 -9.87 2.63
C VAL A 123 -6.65 -10.15 3.26
N ASP A 124 -5.65 -10.42 2.41
CA ASP A 124 -4.24 -10.38 2.79
C ASP A 124 -3.62 -9.08 2.29
N VAL A 125 -2.88 -8.41 3.15
CA VAL A 125 -2.23 -7.12 2.86
C VAL A 125 -0.72 -7.29 2.92
N VAL A 126 -0.05 -6.81 1.88
CA VAL A 126 1.42 -6.81 1.73
C VAL A 126 1.89 -5.50 1.12
N GLY A 127 3.17 -5.20 1.18
CA GLY A 127 3.78 -4.05 0.50
C GLY A 127 4.37 -3.02 1.46
N LEU A 128 4.28 -1.75 1.09
CA LEU A 128 4.98 -0.63 1.73
C LEU A 128 4.05 0.52 2.12
N ALA A 129 4.38 1.29 3.15
CA ALA A 129 5.24 0.87 4.23
C ALA A 129 4.37 0.23 5.33
N GLU A 130 4.89 -0.80 6.04
CA GLU A 130 4.16 -1.49 7.11
C GLU A 130 3.57 -0.50 8.13
N SER A 131 4.36 0.50 8.52
CA SER A 131 4.01 1.49 9.54
C SER A 131 2.98 2.54 9.10
N HIS A 132 2.65 2.64 7.81
CA HIS A 132 1.78 3.67 7.25
C HIS A 132 0.70 3.07 6.33
N CYS A 133 0.94 3.04 5.03
CA CYS A 133 -0.09 2.66 4.06
C CYS A 133 -0.58 1.22 4.23
N VAL A 134 0.31 0.28 4.58
CA VAL A 134 -0.09 -1.11 4.88
C VAL A 134 -0.99 -1.16 6.10
N ALA A 135 -0.58 -0.52 7.21
CA ALA A 135 -1.37 -0.52 8.44
C ALA A 135 -2.74 0.15 8.25
N CYS A 136 -2.78 1.33 7.61
CA CYS A 136 -4.03 2.03 7.33
C CYS A 136 -4.97 1.19 6.45
N THR A 137 -4.43 0.59 5.38
CA THR A 137 -5.22 -0.27 4.49
C THR A 137 -5.76 -1.51 5.21
N ALA A 138 -4.94 -2.17 6.03
CA ALA A 138 -5.36 -3.35 6.78
C ALA A 138 -6.45 -3.04 7.82
N VAL A 139 -6.30 -1.93 8.54
CA VAL A 139 -7.30 -1.48 9.53
C VAL A 139 -8.61 -1.11 8.84
N ASP A 140 -8.56 -0.39 7.73
CA ASP A 140 -9.78 -0.02 7.00
C ASP A 140 -10.46 -1.25 6.37
N ALA A 141 -9.70 -2.27 5.94
CA ALA A 141 -10.28 -3.53 5.50
C ALA A 141 -11.08 -4.21 6.63
N VAL A 142 -10.54 -4.27 7.85
CA VAL A 142 -11.27 -4.78 9.02
C VAL A 142 -12.52 -3.95 9.30
N ARG A 143 -12.40 -2.62 9.29
CA ARG A 143 -13.53 -1.70 9.53
C ARG A 143 -14.62 -1.83 8.46
N ALA A 144 -14.24 -2.15 7.23
CA ALA A 144 -15.17 -2.48 6.15
C ALA A 144 -15.80 -3.88 6.28
N GLY A 145 -15.39 -4.66 7.31
CA GLY A 145 -15.95 -5.97 7.61
C GLY A 145 -15.26 -7.16 6.95
N PHE A 146 -14.05 -6.96 6.42
CA PHE A 146 -13.23 -8.05 5.89
C PHE A 146 -12.29 -8.60 6.97
N PRO A 147 -12.34 -9.88 7.33
CA PRO A 147 -11.24 -10.55 8.02
C PRO A 147 -9.94 -10.27 7.27
N THR A 148 -8.93 -9.74 7.97
CA THR A 148 -7.72 -9.21 7.33
C THR A 148 -6.46 -9.74 8.00
N ARG A 149 -5.51 -10.19 7.18
CA ARG A 149 -4.15 -10.55 7.59
C ARG A 149 -3.14 -9.61 6.96
N VAL A 150 -2.07 -9.33 7.68
CA VAL A 150 -0.84 -8.73 7.13
C VAL A 150 0.25 -9.80 7.12
N LEU A 151 0.78 -10.09 5.94
CA LEU A 151 1.89 -11.03 5.78
C LEU A 151 3.19 -10.27 6.03
N ARG A 152 3.69 -10.35 7.26
CA ARG A 152 4.77 -9.47 7.76
C ARG A 152 6.09 -9.60 6.99
N GLU A 153 6.43 -10.79 6.54
CA GLU A 153 7.65 -11.02 5.75
C GLU A 153 7.62 -10.34 4.37
N LEU A 154 6.45 -9.87 3.95
CA LEU A 154 6.20 -9.16 2.68
C LEU A 154 5.94 -7.67 2.90
N THR A 155 6.41 -7.12 4.03
CA THR A 155 6.29 -5.70 4.38
C THR A 155 7.60 -5.18 4.96
N ALA A 156 7.77 -3.86 4.99
CA ALA A 156 8.85 -3.18 5.71
C ALA A 156 8.35 -1.86 6.31
N PRO A 157 8.68 -1.56 7.57
CA PRO A 157 8.32 -0.29 8.20
C PRO A 157 9.30 0.82 7.84
N VAL A 158 8.88 2.07 8.00
CA VAL A 158 9.76 3.25 7.87
C VAL A 158 10.88 3.21 8.92
N SER A 159 10.55 2.79 10.15
CA SER A 159 11.48 2.49 11.22
C SER A 159 10.93 1.37 12.09
N GLU A 160 11.80 0.68 12.82
CA GLU A 160 11.33 -0.40 13.71
C GLU A 160 10.41 0.11 14.83
N GLU A 161 10.65 1.30 15.34
CA GLU A 161 9.79 1.94 16.34
C GLU A 161 8.38 2.18 15.79
N LEU A 162 8.27 2.81 14.62
CA LEU A 162 6.98 3.05 13.97
C LEU A 162 6.30 1.75 13.54
N GLY A 163 7.07 0.76 13.11
CA GLY A 163 6.57 -0.58 12.80
C GLY A 163 5.96 -1.25 14.03
N ALA A 164 6.64 -1.18 15.19
CA ALA A 164 6.12 -1.74 16.44
C ALA A 164 4.79 -1.09 16.85
N GLN A 165 4.71 0.25 16.78
CA GLN A 165 3.47 1.00 17.08
C GLN A 165 2.34 0.62 16.12
N ALA A 166 2.63 0.52 14.82
CA ALA A 166 1.63 0.14 13.82
C ALA A 166 1.12 -1.30 14.02
N ARG A 167 2.01 -2.23 14.38
CA ARG A 167 1.62 -3.61 14.70
C ARG A 167 0.70 -3.68 15.92
N GLU A 168 0.99 -2.94 16.97
CA GLU A 168 0.10 -2.85 18.14
C GLU A 168 -1.27 -2.27 17.77
N TRP A 169 -1.29 -1.21 16.97
CA TRP A 169 -2.53 -0.62 16.47
C TRP A 169 -3.32 -1.62 15.60
N MET A 170 -2.69 -2.22 14.60
CA MET A 170 -3.34 -3.21 13.74
C MET A 170 -3.97 -4.36 14.53
N MET A 171 -3.23 -4.93 15.50
CA MET A 171 -3.76 -5.99 16.37
C MET A 171 -4.94 -5.50 17.22
N SER A 172 -4.89 -4.29 17.75
CA SER A 172 -5.98 -3.72 18.54
C SER A 172 -7.27 -3.52 17.74
N GLU A 173 -7.15 -3.30 16.43
CA GLU A 173 -8.26 -3.16 15.49
C GLU A 173 -8.75 -4.52 14.92
N GLY A 174 -8.08 -5.61 15.23
CA GLY A 174 -8.48 -6.96 14.82
C GLY A 174 -7.77 -7.50 13.58
N VAL A 175 -6.71 -6.85 13.11
CA VAL A 175 -5.85 -7.37 12.05
C VAL A 175 -5.01 -8.53 12.58
N LEU A 176 -4.93 -9.61 11.84
CA LEU A 176 -4.06 -10.74 12.15
C LEU A 176 -2.68 -10.52 11.49
N LEU A 177 -1.61 -10.54 12.29
CA LEU A 177 -0.24 -10.48 11.79
C LEU A 177 0.31 -11.90 11.67
N VAL A 178 0.76 -12.30 10.49
CA VAL A 178 1.27 -13.64 10.18
C VAL A 178 2.62 -13.56 9.48
#